data_886514a74765eaccb400d9880ff373dd
#
_entry.id   886514a74765eaccb400d9880ff373dd
#
_cell.length_a   1.000
_cell.length_b   1.000
_cell.length_c   1.000
_cell.angle_alpha   90.00
_cell.angle_beta   90.00
_cell.angle_gamma   90.00
#
_symmetry.space_group_name_H-M   'P 1'
#
loop_
_entity.id
_entity.type
_entity.pdbx_description
1 polymer ?
#
loop_
_entity_poly.entity_id
_entity_poly.type
_entity_poly.pdbx_seq_one_letter_code
_entity_poly.pdbx_strand_id
1 'polypeptide(L)'
;MENIKLLIGISTSEMGLSRAHYNVLALKRPPHTSFQIDEQFDVSRSRNSIVKKMLEENFTHLFFLDSDMYFVPSQREALLNLLKHDLPVVSGLYYNRGPPHFPIMLFLSEDKPPKFKYQYCSEEDYPKNQLVKVDACGAGCLLIKREVLEKMRPPWFLYTLWAGEDVYFCLKCRTLGYDVYVDTGVTPLHFIESVVGPTNCLQEYFAQVHGVEANYSPPITWKLRKNES
;
A
#
# COMPACT_ATOMS: atom_id res chain seq x y z
N MET A 1 -11.05 13.73 -13.74
CA MET A 1 -11.00 13.64 -12.25
C MET A 1 -12.18 14.33 -11.56
N GLU A 2 -12.96 15.14 -12.27
CA GLU A 2 -14.12 15.85 -11.68
C GLU A 2 -15.23 14.91 -11.16
N ASN A 3 -15.38 13.73 -11.73
CA ASN A 3 -16.39 12.74 -11.31
C ASN A 3 -15.92 11.75 -10.24
N ILE A 4 -14.70 11.92 -9.72
CA ILE A 4 -14.16 11.03 -8.67
C ILE A 4 -14.68 11.50 -7.31
N LYS A 5 -15.45 10.66 -6.63
CA LYS A 5 -15.80 10.79 -5.22
C LYS A 5 -14.94 9.79 -4.44
N LEU A 6 -13.89 10.30 -3.80
CA LEU A 6 -12.86 9.50 -3.15
C LEU A 6 -13.06 9.43 -1.64
N LEU A 7 -12.99 8.24 -1.07
CA LEU A 7 -12.82 8.03 0.36
C LEU A 7 -11.36 7.67 0.65
N ILE A 8 -10.68 8.42 1.51
CA ILE A 8 -9.40 8.01 2.09
C ILE A 8 -9.69 7.33 3.42
N GLY A 9 -9.40 6.04 3.50
CA GLY A 9 -9.60 5.22 4.68
C GLY A 9 -8.29 5.01 5.42
N ILE A 10 -8.26 5.36 6.70
CA ILE A 10 -7.07 5.25 7.56
C ILE A 10 -7.41 4.29 8.70
N SER A 11 -6.74 3.14 8.70
CA SER A 11 -6.74 2.24 9.86
C SER A 11 -5.59 2.64 10.78
N THR A 12 -5.89 2.88 12.05
CA THR A 12 -4.88 3.31 13.02
C THR A 12 -5.14 2.71 14.40
N SER A 13 -4.08 2.60 15.20
CA SER A 13 -4.16 2.48 16.65
C SER A 13 -3.94 3.86 17.28
N GLU A 14 -4.41 4.09 18.48
CA GLU A 14 -4.45 5.40 19.17
C GLU A 14 -3.17 6.26 19.08
N MET A 15 -2.01 5.68 18.85
CA MET A 15 -0.72 6.38 18.82
C MET A 15 -0.29 6.91 17.44
N GLY A 16 -1.00 6.59 16.35
CA GLY A 16 -0.60 6.92 14.98
C GLY A 16 -1.13 8.25 14.43
N LEU A 17 -2.07 8.88 15.11
CA LEU A 17 -2.94 9.94 14.56
C LEU A 17 -2.23 11.20 14.06
N SER A 18 -1.23 11.72 14.78
CA SER A 18 -0.66 13.05 14.46
C SER A 18 0.17 13.05 13.16
N ARG A 19 0.92 11.98 12.91
CA ARG A 19 1.76 11.85 11.70
C ARG A 19 0.94 11.52 10.47
N ALA A 20 -0.06 10.63 10.59
CA ALA A 20 -0.98 10.30 9.52
C ALA A 20 -1.73 11.53 9.00
N HIS A 21 -2.21 12.38 9.88
CA HIS A 21 -2.93 13.61 9.51
C HIS A 21 -2.06 14.55 8.67
N TYR A 22 -0.82 14.79 9.09
CA TYR A 22 0.08 15.66 8.34
C TYR A 22 0.35 15.17 6.92
N ASN A 23 0.57 13.86 6.78
CA ASN A 23 0.81 13.22 5.50
C ASN A 23 -0.37 13.30 4.53
N VAL A 24 -1.55 12.98 5.03
CA VAL A 24 -2.78 13.02 4.25
C VAL A 24 -3.08 14.45 3.76
N LEU A 25 -2.83 15.45 4.61
CA LEU A 25 -3.00 16.86 4.25
C LEU A 25 -2.03 17.30 3.15
N ALA A 26 -0.83 16.73 3.10
CA ALA A 26 0.19 17.08 2.11
C ALA A 26 -0.06 16.48 0.72
N LEU A 27 -0.84 15.40 0.61
CA LEU A 27 -1.15 14.76 -0.67
C LEU A 27 -2.09 15.62 -1.51
N LYS A 28 -1.77 15.80 -2.79
CA LYS A 28 -2.70 16.32 -3.78
C LYS A 28 -3.80 15.28 -4.04
N ARG A 29 -5.05 15.72 -4.06
CA ARG A 29 -6.23 14.86 -4.13
C ARG A 29 -7.36 15.49 -4.94
N PRO A 30 -8.33 14.71 -5.45
CA PRO A 30 -9.53 15.24 -6.10
C PRO A 30 -10.35 16.14 -5.19
N PRO A 31 -11.14 17.10 -5.74
CA PRO A 31 -11.96 18.03 -4.95
C PRO A 31 -12.95 17.31 -4.03
N HIS A 32 -13.57 16.21 -4.48
CA HIS A 32 -14.57 15.46 -3.70
C HIS A 32 -13.92 14.30 -2.94
N THR A 33 -13.00 14.65 -2.03
CA THR A 33 -12.31 13.69 -1.16
C THR A 33 -12.82 13.81 0.27
N SER A 34 -13.25 12.69 0.83
CA SER A 34 -13.61 12.54 2.24
C SER A 34 -12.62 11.61 2.95
N PHE A 35 -12.63 11.66 4.28
CA PHE A 35 -11.77 10.86 5.14
C PHE A 35 -12.59 10.02 6.10
N GLN A 36 -12.12 8.80 6.33
CA GLN A 36 -12.60 7.93 7.40
C GLN A 36 -11.39 7.41 8.17
N ILE A 37 -11.30 7.79 9.42
CA ILE A 37 -10.34 7.20 10.36
C ILE A 37 -11.10 6.16 11.16
N ASP A 38 -10.53 4.97 11.29
CA ASP A 38 -11.10 3.88 12.07
C ASP A 38 -10.03 3.36 13.04
N GLU A 39 -10.31 3.50 14.33
CA GLU A 39 -9.40 3.23 15.45
C GLU A 39 -9.64 1.84 16.06
N GLN A 40 -9.96 0.85 15.25
CA GLN A 40 -10.13 -0.50 15.75
C GLN A 40 -8.77 -1.19 15.89
N PHE A 41 -8.62 -1.95 16.99
CA PHE A 41 -7.41 -2.74 17.24
C PHE A 41 -7.14 -3.79 16.14
N ASP A 42 -8.18 -4.34 15.52
CA ASP A 42 -8.09 -5.31 14.43
C ASP A 42 -8.17 -4.59 13.07
N VAL A 43 -7.05 -4.57 12.35
CA VAL A 43 -6.92 -3.92 11.04
C VAL A 43 -7.94 -4.49 10.03
N SER A 44 -8.23 -5.80 10.05
CA SER A 44 -9.19 -6.38 9.11
C SER A 44 -10.61 -5.88 9.38
N ARG A 45 -11.00 -5.72 10.64
CA ARG A 45 -12.29 -5.13 11.01
C ARG A 45 -12.38 -3.66 10.61
N SER A 46 -11.33 -2.90 10.88
CA SER A 46 -11.23 -1.48 10.48
C SER A 46 -11.41 -1.35 8.97
N ARG A 47 -10.66 -2.10 8.17
CA ARG A 47 -10.77 -2.06 6.71
C ARG A 47 -12.16 -2.47 6.21
N ASN A 48 -12.78 -3.49 6.79
CA ASN A 48 -14.15 -3.88 6.44
C ASN A 48 -15.19 -2.80 6.79
N SER A 49 -15.04 -2.12 7.92
CA SER A 49 -15.88 -0.98 8.34
C SER A 49 -15.79 0.17 7.32
N ILE A 50 -14.57 0.51 6.91
CA ILE A 50 -14.31 1.56 5.92
C ILE A 50 -14.92 1.18 4.54
N VAL A 51 -14.77 -0.06 4.09
CA VAL A 51 -15.40 -0.53 2.84
C VAL A 51 -16.91 -0.41 2.91
N LYS A 52 -17.53 -0.81 4.02
CA LYS A 52 -18.98 -0.69 4.22
C LYS A 52 -19.44 0.76 4.05
N LYS A 53 -18.77 1.71 4.72
CA LYS A 53 -19.05 3.14 4.57
C LYS A 53 -18.88 3.63 3.14
N MET A 54 -17.78 3.24 2.47
CA MET A 54 -17.53 3.56 1.07
C MET A 54 -18.71 3.19 0.16
N LEU A 55 -19.26 1.99 0.36
CA LEU A 55 -20.39 1.50 -0.40
C LEU A 55 -21.72 2.19 -0.03
N GLU A 56 -21.98 2.42 1.26
CA GLU A 56 -23.20 3.07 1.74
C GLU A 56 -23.30 4.54 1.30
N GLU A 57 -22.17 5.27 1.27
CA GLU A 57 -22.13 6.70 0.92
C GLU A 57 -21.82 6.97 -0.57
N ASN A 58 -21.84 5.94 -1.42
CA ASN A 58 -21.67 6.03 -2.86
C ASN A 58 -20.37 6.71 -3.31
N PHE A 59 -19.24 6.41 -2.66
CA PHE A 59 -17.94 6.78 -3.17
C PHE A 59 -17.57 5.95 -4.40
N THR A 60 -16.82 6.52 -5.34
CA THR A 60 -16.39 5.85 -6.56
C THR A 60 -15.08 5.09 -6.38
N HIS A 61 -14.23 5.60 -5.47
CA HIS A 61 -12.91 5.05 -5.17
C HIS A 61 -12.67 5.03 -3.67
N LEU A 62 -11.93 4.03 -3.21
CA LEU A 62 -11.39 3.93 -1.86
C LEU A 62 -9.87 3.91 -1.94
N PHE A 63 -9.21 4.79 -1.19
CA PHE A 63 -7.77 4.78 -1.02
C PHE A 63 -7.45 4.45 0.45
N PHE A 64 -6.94 3.24 0.69
CA PHE A 64 -6.38 2.89 1.98
C PHE A 64 -5.00 3.50 2.14
N LEU A 65 -4.80 4.13 3.28
CA LEU A 65 -3.51 4.68 3.69
C LEU A 65 -3.30 4.33 5.17
N ASP A 66 -2.31 3.48 5.45
CA ASP A 66 -1.98 3.16 6.84
C ASP A 66 -1.39 4.39 7.55
N SER A 67 -1.66 4.50 8.86
CA SER A 67 -1.29 5.67 9.66
C SER A 67 0.22 5.89 9.82
N ASP A 68 1.02 4.91 9.44
CA ASP A 68 2.48 4.91 9.48
C ASP A 68 3.14 5.06 8.10
N MET A 69 2.36 5.35 7.06
CA MET A 69 2.90 5.71 5.75
C MET A 69 3.27 7.18 5.67
N TYR A 70 4.35 7.52 4.98
CA TYR A 70 4.83 8.88 4.79
C TYR A 70 5.24 9.15 3.35
N PHE A 71 4.69 10.23 2.77
CA PHE A 71 5.08 10.71 1.45
C PHE A 71 6.03 11.90 1.57
N VAL A 72 7.24 11.76 1.04
CA VAL A 72 8.17 12.86 0.91
C VAL A 72 7.65 13.94 -0.05
N PRO A 73 8.15 15.19 -0.02
CA PRO A 73 7.62 16.28 -0.84
C PRO A 73 7.53 15.99 -2.35
N SER A 74 8.48 15.24 -2.91
CA SER A 74 8.46 14.80 -4.31
C SER A 74 7.29 13.85 -4.64
N GLN A 75 6.73 13.18 -3.64
CA GLN A 75 5.63 12.22 -3.75
C GLN A 75 4.24 12.82 -3.47
N ARG A 76 4.10 14.14 -3.40
CA ARG A 76 2.80 14.80 -3.11
C ARG A 76 1.71 14.49 -4.15
N GLU A 77 2.07 14.10 -5.35
CA GLU A 77 1.16 13.69 -6.43
C GLU A 77 0.87 12.17 -6.44
N ALA A 78 1.38 11.42 -5.50
CA ALA A 78 1.27 9.96 -5.43
C ALA A 78 -0.16 9.46 -5.67
N LEU A 79 -1.13 9.98 -4.93
CA LEU A 79 -2.53 9.59 -5.08
C LEU A 79 -3.10 9.94 -6.46
N LEU A 80 -2.74 11.12 -7.01
CA LEU A 80 -3.18 11.49 -8.37
C LEU A 80 -2.52 10.60 -9.43
N ASN A 81 -1.29 10.15 -9.22
CA ASN A 81 -0.61 9.22 -10.12
C ASN A 81 -1.28 7.85 -10.11
N LEU A 82 -1.64 7.31 -8.93
CA LEU A 82 -2.42 6.08 -8.84
C LEU A 82 -3.78 6.21 -9.56
N LEU A 83 -4.48 7.32 -9.39
CA LEU A 83 -5.78 7.57 -10.04
C LEU A 83 -5.67 7.67 -11.57
N LYS A 84 -4.56 8.18 -12.12
CA LYS A 84 -4.32 8.29 -13.57
C LYS A 84 -4.26 6.94 -14.29
N HIS A 85 -3.88 5.86 -13.59
CA HIS A 85 -3.86 4.52 -14.18
C HIS A 85 -5.25 3.99 -14.52
N ASP A 86 -6.29 4.53 -13.89
CA ASP A 86 -7.68 4.10 -14.06
C ASP A 86 -7.92 2.59 -13.90
N LEU A 87 -7.12 1.94 -13.04
CA LEU A 87 -7.15 0.50 -12.77
C LEU A 87 -8.12 0.14 -11.65
N PRO A 88 -8.72 -1.07 -11.68
CA PRO A 88 -9.59 -1.56 -10.61
C PRO A 88 -8.89 -1.62 -9.25
N VAL A 89 -7.63 -2.08 -9.21
CA VAL A 89 -6.82 -2.21 -8.00
C VAL A 89 -5.38 -1.84 -8.30
N VAL A 90 -4.86 -0.82 -7.64
CA VAL A 90 -3.45 -0.39 -7.77
C VAL A 90 -2.90 0.11 -6.43
N SER A 91 -1.69 -0.30 -6.10
CA SER A 91 -0.97 0.11 -4.88
C SER A 91 0.26 0.94 -5.23
N GLY A 92 0.68 1.80 -4.31
CA GLY A 92 2.06 2.29 -4.27
C GLY A 92 2.97 1.21 -3.67
N LEU A 93 4.26 1.29 -4.00
CA LEU A 93 5.28 0.39 -3.49
C LEU A 93 5.79 0.89 -2.15
N TYR A 94 5.67 0.07 -1.12
CA TYR A 94 6.32 0.31 0.17
C TYR A 94 6.96 -0.97 0.72
N TYR A 95 7.68 -0.85 1.81
CA TYR A 95 8.51 -1.94 2.34
C TYR A 95 7.91 -2.46 3.65
N ASN A 96 8.05 -3.76 3.92
CA ASN A 96 7.62 -4.34 5.17
C ASN A 96 8.47 -3.82 6.35
N ARG A 97 7.87 -3.80 7.54
CA ARG A 97 8.53 -3.27 8.76
C ARG A 97 9.66 -4.15 9.27
N GLY A 98 9.50 -5.46 9.13
CA GLY A 98 10.49 -6.42 9.61
C GLY A 98 11.67 -6.58 8.65
N PRO A 99 12.90 -6.77 9.18
CA PRO A 99 14.04 -7.12 8.33
C PRO A 99 13.76 -8.45 7.60
N PRO A 100 14.22 -8.59 6.37
CA PRO A 100 15.13 -7.71 5.63
C PRO A 100 14.47 -6.56 4.84
N HIS A 101 13.30 -6.06 5.23
CA HIS A 101 12.62 -4.92 4.60
C HIS A 101 12.39 -5.08 3.10
N PHE A 102 11.75 -6.16 2.69
CA PHE A 102 11.40 -6.38 1.30
C PHE A 102 10.31 -5.43 0.81
N PRO A 103 10.35 -5.01 -0.48
CA PRO A 103 9.23 -4.33 -1.12
C PRO A 103 8.00 -5.24 -1.11
N ILE A 104 6.84 -4.69 -0.77
CA ILE A 104 5.59 -5.47 -0.66
C ILE A 104 4.97 -5.61 -2.06
N MET A 105 5.62 -6.38 -2.89
CA MET A 105 5.14 -6.94 -4.14
C MET A 105 5.32 -8.45 -4.07
N LEU A 106 4.21 -9.18 -4.13
CA LEU A 106 4.19 -10.60 -3.90
C LEU A 106 3.84 -11.34 -5.19
N PHE A 107 4.64 -12.33 -5.52
CA PHE A 107 4.43 -13.21 -6.65
C PHE A 107 4.20 -14.63 -6.14
N LEU A 108 3.18 -15.30 -6.64
CA LEU A 108 2.89 -16.68 -6.27
C LEU A 108 3.88 -17.62 -6.94
N SER A 109 4.63 -18.35 -6.14
CA SER A 109 5.48 -19.43 -6.61
C SER A 109 4.77 -20.80 -6.62
N GLU A 110 3.78 -20.98 -5.75
CA GLU A 110 2.92 -22.18 -5.71
C GLU A 110 1.47 -21.73 -5.53
N ASP A 111 0.59 -22.07 -6.49
CA ASP A 111 -0.83 -21.68 -6.54
C ASP A 111 -1.75 -22.87 -6.20
N LYS A 112 -1.38 -23.70 -5.22
CA LYS A 112 -2.22 -24.84 -4.80
C LYS A 112 -2.49 -24.80 -3.30
N PRO A 113 -3.77 -24.78 -2.87
CA PRO A 113 -4.09 -24.96 -1.46
C PRO A 113 -3.55 -26.28 -0.93
N PRO A 114 -3.08 -26.35 0.33
CA PRO A 114 -3.02 -25.30 1.33
C PRO A 114 -1.71 -24.48 1.34
N LYS A 115 -0.87 -24.59 0.32
CA LYS A 115 0.46 -23.95 0.28
C LYS A 115 0.47 -22.82 -0.73
N PHE A 116 0.11 -21.61 -0.28
CA PHE A 116 0.45 -20.40 -1.02
C PHE A 116 1.85 -19.98 -0.60
N LYS A 117 2.80 -20.04 -1.53
CA LYS A 117 4.12 -19.48 -1.32
C LYS A 117 4.26 -18.22 -2.15
N TYR A 118 4.63 -17.14 -1.48
CA TYR A 118 4.92 -15.86 -2.10
C TYR A 118 6.42 -15.66 -2.18
N GLN A 119 6.86 -15.09 -3.28
CA GLN A 119 8.23 -14.59 -3.45
C GLN A 119 8.20 -13.07 -3.38
N TYR A 120 9.18 -12.52 -2.67
CA TYR A 120 9.46 -11.09 -2.64
C TYR A 120 10.54 -10.78 -3.68
N CYS A 121 10.44 -9.59 -4.30
CA CYS A 121 11.54 -9.04 -5.08
C CYS A 121 12.57 -8.38 -4.17
N SER A 122 13.84 -8.32 -4.60
CA SER A 122 14.80 -7.38 -4.04
C SER A 122 14.59 -5.99 -4.65
N GLU A 123 15.15 -4.94 -4.04
CA GLU A 123 15.09 -3.60 -4.62
C GLU A 123 15.79 -3.52 -6.00
N GLU A 124 16.74 -4.40 -6.26
CA GLU A 124 17.50 -4.47 -7.52
C GLU A 124 16.72 -5.16 -8.65
N ASP A 125 15.72 -5.99 -8.31
CA ASP A 125 15.06 -6.90 -9.24
C ASP A 125 13.75 -6.37 -9.84
N TYR A 126 13.18 -5.27 -9.33
CA TYR A 126 11.96 -4.73 -9.89
C TYR A 126 12.21 -3.48 -10.75
N PRO A 127 11.42 -3.27 -11.82
CA PRO A 127 11.54 -2.10 -12.68
C PRO A 127 11.13 -0.84 -11.90
N LYS A 128 11.95 0.23 -11.97
CA LYS A 128 11.69 1.51 -11.30
C LYS A 128 10.75 2.38 -12.13
N ASN A 129 9.89 3.16 -11.45
CA ASN A 129 8.93 4.10 -12.07
C ASN A 129 8.04 3.43 -13.14
N GLN A 130 7.57 2.22 -12.86
CA GLN A 130 6.73 1.44 -13.76
C GLN A 130 5.55 0.82 -13.02
N LEU A 131 4.52 0.49 -13.78
CA LEU A 131 3.38 -0.27 -13.31
C LEU A 131 3.68 -1.77 -13.43
N VAL A 132 3.66 -2.48 -12.32
CA VAL A 132 3.98 -3.92 -12.24
C VAL A 132 2.73 -4.70 -11.86
N LYS A 133 2.36 -5.70 -12.65
CA LYS A 133 1.32 -6.66 -12.29
C LYS A 133 1.88 -7.62 -11.25
N VAL A 134 1.14 -7.80 -10.15
CA VAL A 134 1.53 -8.65 -9.01
C VAL A 134 0.41 -9.62 -8.64
N ASP A 135 0.73 -10.66 -7.88
CA ASP A 135 -0.29 -11.57 -7.36
C ASP A 135 -0.91 -11.06 -6.07
N ALA A 136 -0.14 -10.34 -5.25
CA ALA A 136 -0.65 -9.62 -4.10
C ALA A 136 0.27 -8.44 -3.73
N CYS A 137 -0.28 -7.48 -3.01
CA CYS A 137 0.41 -6.34 -2.42
C CYS A 137 -0.19 -6.02 -1.05
N GLY A 138 0.45 -5.16 -0.30
CA GLY A 138 -0.10 -4.67 0.95
C GLY A 138 -1.17 -3.60 0.75
N ALA A 139 -1.98 -3.39 1.76
CA ALA A 139 -3.07 -2.41 1.71
C ALA A 139 -2.73 -1.06 2.38
N GLY A 140 -1.48 -0.83 2.75
CA GLY A 140 -1.04 0.43 3.38
C GLY A 140 -0.99 1.64 2.45
N CYS A 141 -1.04 1.41 1.10
CA CYS A 141 -1.12 2.46 0.08
C CYS A 141 -1.91 1.92 -1.13
N LEU A 142 -3.19 1.58 -0.96
CA LEU A 142 -3.98 0.80 -1.91
C LEU A 142 -5.20 1.58 -2.40
N LEU A 143 -5.28 1.81 -3.71
CA LEU A 143 -6.43 2.40 -4.40
C LEU A 143 -7.30 1.32 -5.02
N ILE A 144 -8.60 1.36 -4.76
CA ILE A 144 -9.60 0.38 -5.20
C ILE A 144 -10.79 1.10 -5.81
N LYS A 145 -11.23 0.67 -6.99
CA LYS A 145 -12.51 1.12 -7.57
C LYS A 145 -13.69 0.46 -6.89
N ARG A 146 -14.80 1.17 -6.78
CA ARG A 146 -16.05 0.72 -6.20
C ARG A 146 -16.53 -0.62 -6.76
N GLU A 147 -16.46 -0.80 -8.07
CA GLU A 147 -16.92 -1.99 -8.77
C GLU A 147 -16.31 -3.31 -8.26
N VAL A 148 -15.04 -3.26 -7.81
CA VAL A 148 -14.36 -4.42 -7.22
C VAL A 148 -15.02 -4.83 -5.91
N LEU A 149 -15.28 -3.84 -5.05
CA LEU A 149 -15.83 -4.05 -3.71
C LEU A 149 -17.31 -4.47 -3.77
N GLU A 150 -18.08 -3.97 -4.74
CA GLU A 150 -19.47 -4.38 -4.97
C GLU A 150 -19.60 -5.82 -5.44
N LYS A 151 -18.71 -6.29 -6.32
CA LYS A 151 -18.71 -7.69 -6.78
C LYS A 151 -18.20 -8.67 -5.73
N MET A 152 -17.44 -8.18 -4.76
CA MET A 152 -16.79 -9.01 -3.75
C MET A 152 -17.73 -9.23 -2.55
N ARG A 153 -18.08 -10.50 -2.25
CA ARG A 153 -18.84 -10.82 -1.03
C ARG A 153 -18.00 -10.54 0.22
N PRO A 154 -18.58 -9.91 1.27
CA PRO A 154 -17.88 -9.74 2.54
C PRO A 154 -17.50 -11.10 3.18
N PRO A 155 -16.48 -11.12 4.07
CA PRO A 155 -15.60 -10.02 4.38
C PRO A 155 -14.65 -9.71 3.23
N TRP A 156 -14.33 -8.43 3.01
CA TRP A 156 -13.37 -8.03 1.98
C TRP A 156 -11.92 -8.29 2.43
N PHE A 157 -11.64 -8.07 3.70
CA PHE A 157 -10.35 -8.26 4.36
C PHE A 157 -10.50 -9.26 5.50
N LEU A 158 -9.62 -10.26 5.58
CA LEU A 158 -9.69 -11.30 6.62
C LEU A 158 -8.30 -11.89 6.88
N TYR A 159 -7.89 -11.94 8.13
CA TYR A 159 -6.75 -12.75 8.53
C TYR A 159 -7.11 -14.23 8.48
N THR A 160 -6.27 -15.00 7.81
CA THR A 160 -6.39 -16.46 7.76
C THR A 160 -5.15 -17.11 8.36
N LEU A 161 -5.15 -18.41 8.55
CA LEU A 161 -3.98 -19.14 9.07
C LEU A 161 -2.76 -19.09 8.12
N TRP A 162 -2.95 -18.68 6.85
CA TRP A 162 -1.95 -18.74 5.79
C TRP A 162 -1.77 -17.44 5.02
N ALA A 163 -2.57 -16.42 5.29
CA ALA A 163 -2.47 -15.13 4.61
C ALA A 163 -2.91 -13.98 5.53
N GLY A 164 -2.21 -12.87 5.41
CA GLY A 164 -2.66 -11.58 5.93
C GLY A 164 -3.93 -11.09 5.24
N GLU A 165 -4.59 -10.11 5.81
CA GLU A 165 -5.88 -9.61 5.32
C GLU A 165 -5.79 -8.94 3.95
N ASP A 166 -4.65 -8.32 3.64
CA ASP A 166 -4.33 -7.70 2.35
C ASP A 166 -4.10 -8.73 1.25
N VAL A 167 -3.34 -9.77 1.56
CA VAL A 167 -3.15 -10.91 0.65
C VAL A 167 -4.47 -11.63 0.39
N TYR A 168 -5.30 -11.83 1.42
CA TYR A 168 -6.64 -12.40 1.27
C TYR A 168 -7.50 -11.57 0.31
N PHE A 169 -7.49 -10.23 0.44
CA PHE A 169 -8.18 -9.33 -0.48
C PHE A 169 -7.70 -9.50 -1.92
N CYS A 170 -6.38 -9.51 -2.14
CA CYS A 170 -5.79 -9.69 -3.48
C CYS A 170 -6.17 -11.03 -4.11
N LEU A 171 -6.18 -12.12 -3.35
CA LEU A 171 -6.63 -13.43 -3.83
C LEU A 171 -8.10 -13.40 -4.27
N LYS A 172 -8.97 -12.71 -3.52
CA LYS A 172 -10.37 -12.51 -3.93
C LYS A 172 -10.50 -11.69 -5.20
N CYS A 173 -9.67 -10.63 -5.38
CA CYS A 173 -9.62 -9.89 -6.64
C CYS A 173 -9.33 -10.83 -7.82
N ARG A 174 -8.32 -11.69 -7.71
CA ARG A 174 -7.98 -12.68 -8.74
C ARG A 174 -9.12 -13.64 -9.04
N THR A 175 -9.82 -14.17 -8.03
CA THR A 175 -10.98 -15.07 -8.25
C THR A 175 -12.14 -14.38 -8.97
N LEU A 176 -12.21 -13.06 -8.89
CA LEU A 176 -13.20 -12.23 -9.59
C LEU A 176 -12.71 -11.73 -10.96
N GLY A 177 -11.50 -12.13 -11.38
CA GLY A 177 -10.89 -11.73 -12.65
C GLY A 177 -10.26 -10.34 -12.66
N TYR A 178 -10.02 -9.74 -11.50
CA TYR A 178 -9.31 -8.47 -11.38
C TYR A 178 -7.82 -8.68 -11.16
N ASP A 179 -7.03 -8.03 -11.99
CA ASP A 179 -5.59 -7.93 -11.81
C ASP A 179 -5.25 -6.89 -10.73
N VAL A 180 -4.17 -7.14 -10.00
CA VAL A 180 -3.61 -6.24 -9.00
C VAL A 180 -2.29 -5.68 -9.51
N TYR A 181 -2.09 -4.38 -9.32
CA TYR A 181 -0.89 -3.68 -9.79
C TYR A 181 -0.22 -2.91 -8.67
N VAL A 182 1.10 -2.74 -8.80
CA VAL A 182 1.91 -1.85 -7.99
C VAL A 182 2.61 -0.84 -8.88
N ASP A 183 2.45 0.44 -8.59
CA ASP A 183 3.21 1.52 -9.22
C ASP A 183 4.50 1.74 -8.43
N THR A 184 5.63 1.35 -9.01
CA THR A 184 6.96 1.50 -8.40
C THR A 184 7.50 2.93 -8.43
N GLY A 185 6.79 3.86 -9.05
CA GLY A 185 7.04 5.30 -8.99
C GLY A 185 6.33 5.99 -7.83
N VAL A 186 5.35 5.34 -7.21
CA VAL A 186 4.67 5.80 -5.99
C VAL A 186 5.23 5.04 -4.80
N THR A 187 6.07 5.70 -4.00
CA THR A 187 6.90 5.03 -2.99
C THR A 187 6.82 5.70 -1.61
N PRO A 188 5.72 5.51 -0.87
CA PRO A 188 5.66 5.99 0.50
C PRO A 188 6.69 5.27 1.38
N LEU A 189 7.22 5.99 2.36
CA LEU A 189 8.04 5.43 3.41
C LEU A 189 7.15 4.79 4.48
N HIS A 190 7.62 3.72 5.10
CA HIS A 190 6.94 3.03 6.18
C HIS A 190 7.63 3.37 7.50
N PHE A 191 6.93 4.04 8.41
CA PHE A 191 7.45 4.36 9.73
C PHE A 191 7.43 3.12 10.65
N ILE A 192 8.56 2.96 11.33
CA ILE A 192 8.72 2.06 12.48
C ILE A 192 9.39 2.87 13.61
N GLU A 193 10.19 2.30 14.46
CA GLU A 193 11.12 3.08 15.30
C GLU A 193 12.14 3.85 14.45
N SER A 194 12.41 3.34 13.22
CA SER A 194 13.12 4.02 12.15
C SER A 194 12.25 4.09 10.88
N VAL A 195 12.75 4.76 9.81
CA VAL A 195 12.06 4.87 8.51
C VAL A 195 12.65 3.86 7.55
N VAL A 196 11.81 3.16 6.79
CA VAL A 196 12.23 2.22 5.74
C VAL A 196 11.59 2.58 4.40
N GLY A 197 12.34 2.43 3.32
CA GLY A 197 11.86 2.77 1.98
C GLY A 197 13.00 2.82 0.96
N PRO A 198 12.70 3.22 -0.29
CA PRO A 198 13.73 3.44 -1.30
C PRO A 198 14.77 4.48 -0.86
N THR A 199 16.03 4.25 -1.24
CA THR A 199 17.18 5.10 -0.82
C THR A 199 16.98 6.57 -1.16
N ASN A 200 16.48 6.89 -2.35
CA ASN A 200 16.20 8.27 -2.76
C ASN A 200 15.18 8.97 -1.86
N CYS A 201 14.10 8.26 -1.48
CA CYS A 201 13.08 8.80 -0.58
C CYS A 201 13.61 8.96 0.85
N LEU A 202 14.46 8.03 1.31
CA LEU A 202 15.12 8.16 2.61
C LEU A 202 16.06 9.36 2.66
N GLN A 203 16.85 9.59 1.62
CA GLN A 203 17.74 10.76 1.51
C GLN A 203 16.94 12.06 1.59
N GLU A 204 15.82 12.17 0.84
CA GLU A 204 14.95 13.33 0.87
C GLU A 204 14.34 13.55 2.27
N TYR A 205 13.86 12.47 2.91
CA TYR A 205 13.30 12.53 4.26
C TYR A 205 14.31 13.04 5.30
N PHE A 206 15.53 12.48 5.31
CA PHE A 206 16.57 12.90 6.26
C PHE A 206 17.04 14.33 6.01
N ALA A 207 17.16 14.76 4.76
CA ALA A 207 17.47 16.14 4.41
C ALA A 207 16.40 17.12 4.93
N GLN A 208 15.11 16.76 4.78
CA GLN A 208 13.99 17.59 5.22
C GLN A 208 13.85 17.66 6.74
N VAL A 209 13.94 16.50 7.43
CA VAL A 209 13.62 16.39 8.86
C VAL A 209 14.80 16.78 9.75
N HIS A 210 16.01 16.47 9.32
CA HIS A 210 17.22 16.66 10.13
C HIS A 210 18.19 17.71 9.58
N GLY A 211 17.88 18.31 8.42
CA GLY A 211 18.77 19.32 7.79
C GLY A 211 20.13 18.78 7.37
N VAL A 212 20.25 17.46 7.22
CA VAL A 212 21.50 16.78 6.90
C VAL A 212 21.41 16.15 5.51
N GLU A 213 22.37 16.44 4.64
CA GLU A 213 22.60 15.59 3.48
C GLU A 213 23.08 14.22 3.99
N ALA A 214 22.16 13.30 4.15
CA ALA A 214 22.48 11.98 4.65
C ALA A 214 23.10 11.16 3.53
N ASN A 215 24.37 10.85 3.65
CA ASN A 215 24.97 9.69 3.01
C ASN A 215 24.41 8.43 3.69
N TYR A 216 23.16 8.10 3.35
CA TYR A 216 22.51 6.89 3.87
C TYR A 216 23.07 5.69 3.11
N SER A 217 23.89 4.92 3.80
CA SER A 217 24.25 3.57 3.35
C SER A 217 23.19 2.63 3.94
N PRO A 218 22.37 1.95 3.11
CA PRO A 218 21.38 1.03 3.63
C PRO A 218 22.05 -0.04 4.50
N PRO A 219 21.43 -0.44 5.61
CA PRO A 219 21.94 -1.56 6.40
C PRO A 219 21.99 -2.78 5.49
N ILE A 220 23.08 -3.52 5.59
CA ILE A 220 23.52 -4.70 4.85
C ILE A 220 22.36 -5.39 4.10
N THR A 221 22.33 -5.22 2.78
CA THR A 221 21.41 -5.95 1.90
C THR A 221 21.81 -7.41 1.88
N TRP A 222 20.92 -8.29 2.33
CA TRP A 222 21.08 -9.73 2.14
C TRP A 222 20.94 -10.01 0.64
N LYS A 223 22.05 -10.33 -0.02
CA LYS A 223 21.98 -10.88 -1.38
C LYS A 223 21.28 -12.23 -1.28
N LEU A 224 20.12 -12.37 -1.89
CA LEU A 224 19.53 -13.68 -2.14
C LEU A 224 20.58 -14.51 -2.90
N ARG A 225 20.98 -15.63 -2.34
CA ARG A 225 21.83 -16.59 -3.07
C ARG A 225 21.06 -16.96 -4.33
N LYS A 226 21.60 -16.59 -5.50
CA LYS A 226 21.17 -17.21 -6.75
C LYS A 226 21.37 -18.71 -6.56
N ASN A 227 20.29 -19.48 -6.60
CA ASN A 227 20.42 -20.93 -6.71
C ASN A 227 21.15 -21.18 -8.03
N GLU A 228 22.42 -21.49 -7.95
CA GLU A 228 23.14 -22.10 -9.07
C GLU A 228 22.51 -23.45 -9.28
N SER A 229 21.88 -23.61 -10.45
CA SER A 229 21.31 -24.84 -10.99
C SER A 229 22.39 -25.87 -11.28
#